data_e286e906e14d7d210451a8bcca1372da
#
_entry.id   e286e906e14d7d210451a8bcca1372da
#
_cell.length_a   1.000
_cell.length_b   1.000
_cell.length_c   1.000
_cell.angle_alpha   90.00
_cell.angle_beta   90.00
_cell.angle_gamma   90.00
#
_symmetry.space_group_name_H-M   'P 1'
#
loop_
_entity.id
_entity.type
_entity.pdbx_description
1 polymer ?
#
loop_
_entity_poly.entity_id
_entity_poly.type
_entity_poly.pdbx_seq_one_letter_code
_entity_poly.pdbx_strand_id
1 'polypeptide(L)'
;MARILVVDDEEGIRRVLHQLFEYEDHEVRSAGGGAEAIAIHQEFHPDVTFLDVKMARMDGLEALTRIRENDPAAVVIMISGHGTIDTAVEATRRGAFDFLEKPLDTDRLLVVLRNALQQQGLVQENLRLRGEIESRHQIVGRSFALRQVLDRVEKVAPTDARVLVTGENGTGKELVARAIHRLSPRADKTFVEVNCAAIPSELIESELFGHMKGSFTGAHEDRAGKFELADGGTLFLDEIGDMSLQAQAKVLRALQEGIITRVGGAKPITVDVRVLAATNKDLEEEIKGGRFREDLYYRLNVIPLHVPPLRERREDITMLVRHFVETYAREAHLRPRPFTDEALERMQRMDWPGNVRELRNTVERLMILASGATVSADDVELLVGGRMKGGGLSGDLLGCNTFAEFKEAAERAFILQKLRENDWNVSETARLLDMPRSNLYKKIERYELVREG
;
A
#
# COMPACT_ATOMS: atom_id res chain seq x y z
N MET A 1 -29.86 4.55 -5.44
CA MET A 1 -30.60 5.41 -4.50
C MET A 1 -29.60 6.43 -3.96
N ALA A 2 -29.79 7.71 -4.27
CA ALA A 2 -28.95 8.82 -3.83
C ALA A 2 -29.79 9.80 -2.98
N ARG A 3 -29.15 10.59 -2.15
CA ARG A 3 -29.80 11.62 -1.32
C ARG A 3 -29.74 12.97 -2.03
N ILE A 4 -30.89 13.55 -2.30
CA ILE A 4 -31.00 14.82 -3.05
C ILE A 4 -31.64 15.87 -2.15
N LEU A 5 -31.03 17.06 -2.10
CA LEU A 5 -31.62 18.23 -1.45
C LEU A 5 -32.13 19.20 -2.52
N VAL A 6 -33.39 19.56 -2.44
CA VAL A 6 -34.04 20.56 -3.34
C VAL A 6 -34.30 21.82 -2.56
N VAL A 7 -33.76 22.95 -3.02
CA VAL A 7 -33.87 24.24 -2.36
C VAL A 7 -34.43 25.27 -3.34
N ASP A 8 -35.63 25.74 -3.04
CA ASP A 8 -36.32 26.73 -3.86
C ASP A 8 -37.38 27.43 -2.95
N ASP A 9 -37.63 28.70 -3.08
CA ASP A 9 -38.68 29.37 -2.27
C ASP A 9 -40.08 29.10 -2.82
N GLU A 10 -40.21 28.69 -4.09
CA GLU A 10 -41.49 28.32 -4.70
C GLU A 10 -41.89 26.88 -4.33
N GLU A 11 -42.93 26.70 -3.52
CA GLU A 11 -43.42 25.38 -3.10
C GLU A 11 -43.79 24.47 -4.29
N GLY A 12 -44.34 25.06 -5.36
CA GLY A 12 -44.72 24.31 -6.58
C GLY A 12 -43.52 23.63 -7.24
N ILE A 13 -42.41 24.33 -7.35
CA ILE A 13 -41.16 23.80 -7.95
C ILE A 13 -40.60 22.72 -7.05
N ARG A 14 -40.49 22.97 -5.73
CA ARG A 14 -40.02 21.95 -4.79
C ARG A 14 -40.81 20.65 -4.88
N ARG A 15 -42.15 20.76 -4.98
CA ARG A 15 -43.03 19.58 -5.06
C ARG A 15 -42.80 18.79 -6.35
N VAL A 16 -42.64 19.47 -7.50
CA VAL A 16 -42.42 18.83 -8.78
C VAL A 16 -41.06 18.11 -8.80
N LEU A 17 -40.01 18.79 -8.35
CA LEU A 17 -38.67 18.19 -8.29
C LEU A 17 -38.60 17.03 -7.29
N HIS A 18 -39.27 17.17 -6.14
CA HIS A 18 -39.36 16.09 -5.14
C HIS A 18 -40.01 14.83 -5.72
N GLN A 19 -41.18 14.98 -6.37
CA GLN A 19 -41.86 13.86 -7.03
C GLN A 19 -41.05 13.24 -8.16
N LEU A 20 -40.36 14.06 -8.97
CA LEU A 20 -39.51 13.58 -10.05
C LEU A 20 -38.35 12.72 -9.51
N PHE A 21 -37.63 13.19 -8.51
CA PHE A 21 -36.49 12.45 -7.97
C PHE A 21 -36.90 11.24 -7.14
N GLU A 22 -38.04 11.27 -6.46
CA GLU A 22 -38.61 10.07 -5.82
C GLU A 22 -39.02 9.01 -6.86
N TYR A 23 -39.57 9.43 -8.00
CA TYR A 23 -39.91 8.52 -9.11
C TYR A 23 -38.66 7.83 -9.71
N GLU A 24 -37.50 8.51 -9.66
CA GLU A 24 -36.19 7.97 -10.06
C GLU A 24 -35.47 7.19 -8.92
N ASP A 25 -36.20 6.76 -7.87
CA ASP A 25 -35.70 5.99 -6.73
C ASP A 25 -34.60 6.69 -5.91
N HIS A 26 -34.73 8.03 -5.73
CA HIS A 26 -33.85 8.81 -4.85
C HIS A 26 -34.55 9.20 -3.54
N GLU A 27 -33.76 9.39 -2.47
CA GLU A 27 -34.26 9.98 -1.20
C GLU A 27 -34.15 11.50 -1.29
N VAL A 28 -35.28 12.21 -1.09
CA VAL A 28 -35.34 13.65 -1.34
C VAL A 28 -35.73 14.38 -0.07
N ARG A 29 -34.97 15.44 0.26
CA ARG A 29 -35.42 16.48 1.23
C ARG A 29 -35.54 17.83 0.53
N SER A 30 -36.40 18.69 1.09
CA SER A 30 -36.63 20.01 0.50
C SER A 30 -36.46 21.10 1.54
N ALA A 31 -35.96 22.27 1.10
CA ALA A 31 -35.83 23.48 1.91
C ALA A 31 -36.47 24.69 1.19
N GLY A 32 -37.11 25.56 1.92
CA GLY A 32 -37.72 26.77 1.38
C GLY A 32 -36.82 28.01 1.38
N GLY A 33 -35.53 27.88 1.73
CA GLY A 33 -34.58 28.98 1.74
C GLY A 33 -33.15 28.58 2.16
N GLY A 34 -32.19 29.49 1.94
CA GLY A 34 -30.77 29.22 2.11
C GLY A 34 -30.33 28.79 3.51
N ALA A 35 -30.88 29.43 4.58
CA ALA A 35 -30.54 29.08 5.96
C ALA A 35 -31.00 27.67 6.32
N GLU A 36 -32.22 27.28 5.92
CA GLU A 36 -32.78 25.94 6.11
C GLU A 36 -31.97 24.90 5.29
N ALA A 37 -31.60 25.25 4.07
CA ALA A 37 -30.78 24.40 3.22
C ALA A 37 -29.45 24.05 3.86
N ILE A 38 -28.75 25.01 4.48
CA ILE A 38 -27.46 24.76 5.16
C ILE A 38 -27.66 23.79 6.34
N ALA A 39 -28.72 23.98 7.14
CA ALA A 39 -29.01 23.10 8.28
C ALA A 39 -29.33 21.67 7.82
N ILE A 40 -30.19 21.52 6.79
CA ILE A 40 -30.52 20.20 6.23
C ILE A 40 -29.29 19.57 5.57
N HIS A 41 -28.45 20.33 4.86
CA HIS A 41 -27.24 19.81 4.24
C HIS A 41 -26.30 19.18 5.29
N GLN A 42 -26.13 19.82 6.44
CA GLN A 42 -25.30 19.31 7.54
C GLN A 42 -25.87 18.05 8.19
N GLU A 43 -27.19 17.91 8.28
CA GLU A 43 -27.84 16.74 8.89
C GLU A 43 -27.98 15.58 7.91
N PHE A 44 -28.43 15.89 6.69
CA PHE A 44 -28.83 14.91 5.68
C PHE A 44 -27.66 14.40 4.84
N HIS A 45 -26.59 15.19 4.72
CA HIS A 45 -25.41 14.91 3.86
C HIS A 45 -25.85 14.50 2.44
N PRO A 46 -26.49 15.39 1.66
CA PRO A 46 -27.00 15.06 0.33
C PRO A 46 -25.86 14.78 -0.66
N ASP A 47 -26.11 13.85 -1.56
CA ASP A 47 -25.19 13.53 -2.66
C ASP A 47 -25.18 14.65 -3.72
N VAL A 48 -26.34 15.28 -3.95
CA VAL A 48 -26.50 16.43 -4.84
C VAL A 48 -27.49 17.41 -4.24
N THR A 49 -27.17 18.70 -4.35
CA THR A 49 -28.08 19.78 -3.94
C THR A 49 -28.50 20.60 -5.15
N PHE A 50 -29.78 20.69 -5.42
CA PHE A 50 -30.36 21.65 -6.35
C PHE A 50 -30.74 22.92 -5.60
N LEU A 51 -30.20 24.07 -6.00
CA LEU A 51 -30.29 25.31 -5.24
C LEU A 51 -30.74 26.48 -6.13
N ASP A 52 -31.90 27.06 -5.83
CA ASP A 52 -32.34 28.25 -6.54
C ASP A 52 -31.44 29.44 -6.22
N VAL A 53 -31.18 30.28 -7.24
CA VAL A 53 -30.37 31.48 -7.10
C VAL A 53 -31.11 32.56 -6.32
N LYS A 54 -32.40 32.82 -6.66
CA LYS A 54 -33.17 33.91 -6.09
C LYS A 54 -34.10 33.40 -5.01
N MET A 55 -33.68 33.57 -3.76
CA MET A 55 -34.53 33.23 -2.61
C MET A 55 -34.64 34.39 -1.63
N ALA A 56 -35.71 34.40 -0.85
CA ALA A 56 -35.95 35.42 0.18
C ALA A 56 -34.91 35.30 1.32
N ARG A 57 -34.43 36.40 1.86
CA ARG A 57 -33.50 36.56 3.00
C ARG A 57 -32.04 36.20 2.70
N MET A 58 -31.75 34.99 2.27
CA MET A 58 -30.42 34.51 1.87
C MET A 58 -30.51 34.03 0.44
N ASP A 59 -29.72 34.64 -0.45
CA ASP A 59 -29.68 34.23 -1.85
C ASP A 59 -28.91 32.90 -2.03
N GLY A 60 -29.14 32.23 -3.18
CA GLY A 60 -28.55 30.94 -3.44
C GLY A 60 -27.03 30.99 -3.61
N LEU A 61 -26.46 32.10 -4.06
CA LEU A 61 -24.99 32.24 -4.20
C LEU A 61 -24.32 32.35 -2.83
N GLU A 62 -24.97 33.02 -1.86
CA GLU A 62 -24.50 33.04 -0.46
C GLU A 62 -24.64 31.66 0.17
N ALA A 63 -25.77 30.98 -0.04
CA ALA A 63 -25.97 29.62 0.46
C ALA A 63 -24.96 28.63 -0.10
N LEU A 64 -24.67 28.71 -1.42
CA LEU A 64 -23.63 27.93 -2.07
C LEU A 64 -22.27 28.13 -1.41
N THR A 65 -21.88 29.39 -1.18
CA THR A 65 -20.60 29.70 -0.53
C THR A 65 -20.48 29.06 0.83
N ARG A 66 -21.52 29.19 1.68
CA ARG A 66 -21.53 28.61 3.04
C ARG A 66 -21.58 27.07 3.03
N ILE A 67 -22.32 26.45 2.10
CA ILE A 67 -22.32 24.99 1.93
C ILE A 67 -20.91 24.51 1.59
N ARG A 68 -20.24 25.18 0.64
CA ARG A 68 -18.87 24.84 0.20
C ARG A 68 -17.79 25.12 1.25
N GLU A 69 -17.99 26.09 2.13
CA GLU A 69 -17.11 26.32 3.29
C GLU A 69 -17.21 25.18 4.31
N ASN A 70 -18.42 24.65 4.53
CA ASN A 70 -18.66 23.54 5.46
C ASN A 70 -18.30 22.17 4.85
N ASP A 71 -18.58 21.99 3.56
CA ASP A 71 -18.29 20.78 2.80
C ASP A 71 -17.68 21.14 1.43
N PRO A 72 -16.34 21.21 1.33
CA PRO A 72 -15.64 21.50 0.07
C PRO A 72 -15.92 20.51 -1.07
N ALA A 73 -16.44 19.31 -0.76
CA ALA A 73 -16.77 18.27 -1.73
C ALA A 73 -18.24 18.32 -2.18
N ALA A 74 -19.09 19.19 -1.58
CA ALA A 74 -20.50 19.29 -1.89
C ALA A 74 -20.74 19.55 -3.39
N VAL A 75 -21.62 18.76 -4.00
CA VAL A 75 -22.03 18.92 -5.40
C VAL A 75 -23.33 19.73 -5.43
N VAL A 76 -23.24 20.98 -5.89
CA VAL A 76 -24.37 21.91 -5.93
C VAL A 76 -24.66 22.31 -7.36
N ILE A 77 -25.90 22.10 -7.81
CA ILE A 77 -26.44 22.52 -9.11
C ILE A 77 -27.31 23.73 -8.87
N MET A 78 -26.98 24.86 -9.49
CA MET A 78 -27.76 26.09 -9.36
C MET A 78 -28.94 26.09 -10.34
N ILE A 79 -30.07 26.59 -9.88
CA ILE A 79 -31.28 26.79 -10.70
C ILE A 79 -31.60 28.29 -10.74
N SER A 80 -32.02 28.84 -11.88
CA SER A 80 -32.39 30.25 -11.96
C SER A 80 -33.51 30.51 -12.95
N GLY A 81 -34.47 31.36 -12.56
CA GLY A 81 -35.53 31.83 -13.45
C GLY A 81 -35.15 33.03 -14.35
N HIS A 82 -34.03 33.69 -14.08
CA HIS A 82 -33.51 34.83 -14.87
C HIS A 82 -31.97 34.69 -14.91
N GLY A 83 -31.51 33.61 -15.52
CA GLY A 83 -30.09 33.32 -15.67
C GLY A 83 -29.44 34.27 -16.68
N THR A 84 -28.72 35.29 -16.21
CA THR A 84 -27.75 35.97 -17.06
C THR A 84 -26.46 35.14 -17.12
N ILE A 85 -25.73 35.28 -18.24
CA ILE A 85 -24.40 34.64 -18.36
C ILE A 85 -23.51 34.99 -17.16
N ASP A 86 -23.60 36.21 -16.65
CA ASP A 86 -22.84 36.67 -15.49
C ASP A 86 -23.17 35.89 -14.22
N THR A 87 -24.45 35.57 -13.97
CA THR A 87 -24.87 34.77 -12.80
C THR A 87 -24.35 33.33 -12.90
N ALA A 88 -24.37 32.72 -14.07
CA ALA A 88 -23.85 31.39 -14.29
C ALA A 88 -22.32 31.35 -14.09
N VAL A 89 -21.59 32.34 -14.58
CA VAL A 89 -20.16 32.50 -14.42
C VAL A 89 -19.80 32.68 -12.92
N GLU A 90 -20.57 33.50 -12.20
CA GLU A 90 -20.36 33.72 -10.77
C GLU A 90 -20.62 32.45 -9.94
N ALA A 91 -21.71 31.72 -10.25
CA ALA A 91 -21.98 30.44 -9.62
C ALA A 91 -20.85 29.43 -9.82
N THR A 92 -20.33 29.31 -11.05
CA THR A 92 -19.21 28.44 -11.37
C THR A 92 -17.93 28.86 -10.64
N ARG A 93 -17.63 30.16 -10.56
CA ARG A 93 -16.48 30.68 -9.77
C ARG A 93 -16.58 30.35 -8.29
N ARG A 94 -17.79 30.31 -7.71
CA ARG A 94 -18.05 29.93 -6.33
C ARG A 94 -18.11 28.43 -6.11
N GLY A 95 -17.89 27.63 -7.19
CA GLY A 95 -17.78 26.18 -7.13
C GLY A 95 -19.08 25.42 -7.31
N ALA A 96 -20.10 26.01 -7.96
CA ALA A 96 -21.24 25.25 -8.44
C ALA A 96 -20.79 24.20 -9.47
N PHE A 97 -21.41 23.03 -9.41
CA PHE A 97 -21.15 21.95 -10.36
C PHE A 97 -21.71 22.27 -11.76
N ASP A 98 -22.94 22.77 -11.79
CA ASP A 98 -23.63 23.15 -13.04
C ASP A 98 -24.68 24.23 -12.75
N PHE A 99 -25.27 24.75 -13.83
CA PHE A 99 -26.29 25.78 -13.80
C PHE A 99 -27.44 25.45 -14.74
N LEU A 100 -28.69 25.47 -14.22
CA LEU A 100 -29.91 25.18 -14.96
C LEU A 100 -30.83 26.42 -15.00
N GLU A 101 -31.40 26.72 -16.17
CA GLU A 101 -32.33 27.81 -16.35
C GLU A 101 -33.78 27.31 -16.30
N LYS A 102 -34.66 28.03 -15.59
CA LYS A 102 -36.10 27.78 -15.59
C LYS A 102 -36.71 28.34 -16.91
N PRO A 103 -37.65 27.65 -17.58
CA PRO A 103 -38.31 26.42 -17.12
C PRO A 103 -37.43 25.21 -17.24
N LEU A 104 -37.49 24.34 -16.18
CA LEU A 104 -36.66 23.14 -16.09
C LEU A 104 -37.13 22.09 -17.11
N ASP A 105 -36.24 21.74 -18.01
CA ASP A 105 -36.41 20.60 -18.91
C ASP A 105 -36.03 19.33 -18.18
N THR A 106 -36.95 18.36 -18.09
CA THR A 106 -36.77 17.13 -17.33
C THR A 106 -35.59 16.29 -17.82
N ASP A 107 -35.44 16.17 -19.16
CA ASP A 107 -34.37 15.35 -19.74
C ASP A 107 -32.99 15.97 -19.42
N ARG A 108 -32.86 17.28 -19.52
CA ARG A 108 -31.65 18.03 -19.19
C ARG A 108 -31.33 17.91 -17.70
N LEU A 109 -32.32 18.02 -16.83
CA LEU A 109 -32.19 17.92 -15.38
C LEU A 109 -31.66 16.53 -14.98
N LEU A 110 -32.25 15.47 -15.54
CA LEU A 110 -31.82 14.09 -15.28
C LEU A 110 -30.41 13.80 -15.81
N VAL A 111 -30.02 14.38 -16.96
CA VAL A 111 -28.64 14.27 -17.48
C VAL A 111 -27.65 14.94 -16.54
N VAL A 112 -27.95 16.16 -16.07
CA VAL A 112 -27.08 16.89 -15.13
C VAL A 112 -26.98 16.16 -13.79
N LEU A 113 -28.10 15.66 -13.26
CA LEU A 113 -28.10 14.85 -12.05
C LEU A 113 -27.21 13.61 -12.18
N ARG A 114 -27.33 12.88 -13.30
CA ARG A 114 -26.51 11.68 -13.54
C ARG A 114 -25.02 12.01 -13.58
N ASN A 115 -24.63 13.08 -14.25
CA ASN A 115 -23.24 13.54 -14.31
C ASN A 115 -22.73 13.95 -12.91
N ALA A 116 -23.55 14.64 -12.13
CA ALA A 116 -23.24 15.06 -10.77
C ALA A 116 -23.00 13.84 -9.85
N LEU A 117 -23.90 12.85 -9.89
CA LEU A 117 -23.78 11.62 -9.12
C LEU A 117 -22.56 10.78 -9.54
N GLN A 118 -22.27 10.74 -10.83
CA GLN A 118 -21.07 10.04 -11.33
C GLN A 118 -19.79 10.71 -10.83
N GLN A 119 -19.69 12.03 -10.87
CA GLN A 119 -18.54 12.74 -10.34
C GLN A 119 -18.38 12.52 -8.84
N GLN A 120 -19.48 12.60 -8.07
CA GLN A 120 -19.43 12.34 -6.65
C GLN A 120 -19.01 10.91 -6.34
N GLY A 121 -19.53 9.91 -7.06
CA GLY A 121 -19.12 8.54 -6.93
C GLY A 121 -17.61 8.35 -7.15
N LEU A 122 -17.03 9.03 -8.16
CA LEU A 122 -15.58 9.02 -8.41
C LEU A 122 -14.77 9.67 -7.26
N VAL A 123 -15.26 10.78 -6.70
CA VAL A 123 -14.62 11.44 -5.55
C VAL A 123 -14.66 10.54 -4.31
N GLN A 124 -15.81 9.96 -4.00
CA GLN A 124 -15.98 9.05 -2.88
C GLN A 124 -15.12 7.79 -3.01
N GLU A 125 -15.10 7.19 -4.21
CA GLU A 125 -14.25 6.03 -4.48
C GLU A 125 -12.76 6.37 -4.37
N ASN A 126 -12.35 7.56 -4.84
CA ASN A 126 -10.98 8.04 -4.68
C ASN A 126 -10.59 8.22 -3.19
N LEU A 127 -11.49 8.80 -2.39
CA LEU A 127 -11.29 8.94 -0.94
C LEU A 127 -11.22 7.57 -0.26
N ARG A 128 -12.09 6.64 -0.61
CA ARG A 128 -12.09 5.26 -0.11
C ARG A 128 -10.78 4.55 -0.45
N LEU A 129 -10.36 4.61 -1.71
CA LEU A 129 -9.11 4.00 -2.17
C LEU A 129 -7.88 4.63 -1.49
N ARG A 130 -7.88 5.96 -1.31
CA ARG A 130 -6.81 6.64 -0.53
C ARG A 130 -6.78 6.14 0.91
N GLY A 131 -7.93 6.05 1.58
CA GLY A 131 -8.02 5.54 2.95
C GLY A 131 -7.55 4.07 3.07
N GLU A 132 -7.87 3.22 2.11
CA GLU A 132 -7.37 1.83 2.06
C GLU A 132 -5.86 1.77 1.84
N ILE A 133 -5.30 2.61 0.96
CA ILE A 133 -3.87 2.73 0.74
C ILE A 133 -3.18 3.23 2.02
N GLU A 134 -3.73 4.25 2.68
CA GLU A 134 -3.20 4.77 3.93
C GLU A 134 -3.19 3.74 5.05
N SER A 135 -4.26 2.97 5.20
CA SER A 135 -4.34 1.91 6.22
C SER A 135 -3.29 0.80 6.00
N ARG A 136 -2.99 0.47 4.74
CA ARG A 136 -1.95 -0.51 4.39
C ARG A 136 -0.53 -0.02 4.66
N HIS A 137 -0.31 1.30 4.63
CA HIS A 137 1.01 1.92 4.79
C HIS A 137 1.20 2.58 6.16
N GLN A 138 0.38 2.24 7.14
CA GLN A 138 0.51 2.76 8.49
C GLN A 138 1.75 2.17 9.18
N ILE A 139 2.58 3.03 9.76
CA ILE A 139 3.69 2.60 10.62
C ILE A 139 3.12 2.32 12.01
N VAL A 140 3.22 1.05 12.44
CA VAL A 140 2.71 0.58 13.73
C VAL A 140 3.87 0.35 14.68
N GLY A 141 3.82 0.97 15.87
CA GLY A 141 4.81 0.84 16.93
C GLY A 141 4.88 2.09 17.81
N ARG A 142 5.47 1.91 19.00
CA ARG A 142 5.63 2.98 20.00
C ARG A 142 6.99 2.98 20.69
N SER A 143 7.89 2.10 20.26
CA SER A 143 9.23 1.99 20.83
C SER A 143 10.01 3.30 20.72
N PHE A 144 10.93 3.51 21.63
CA PHE A 144 11.78 4.69 21.61
C PHE A 144 12.60 4.76 20.31
N ALA A 145 13.15 3.64 19.87
CA ALA A 145 13.93 3.56 18.64
C ALA A 145 13.10 3.95 17.40
N LEU A 146 11.84 3.48 17.29
CA LEU A 146 10.95 3.85 16.19
C LEU A 146 10.55 5.33 16.24
N ARG A 147 10.25 5.85 17.45
CA ARG A 147 9.91 7.27 17.61
C ARG A 147 11.03 8.19 17.14
N GLN A 148 12.29 7.87 17.44
CA GLN A 148 13.44 8.64 16.94
C GLN A 148 13.48 8.68 15.39
N VAL A 149 13.09 7.59 14.72
CA VAL A 149 12.98 7.56 13.26
C VAL A 149 11.86 8.49 12.80
N LEU A 150 10.68 8.42 13.43
CA LEU A 150 9.52 9.24 13.06
C LEU A 150 9.78 10.74 13.31
N ASP A 151 10.43 11.11 14.41
CA ASP A 151 10.83 12.49 14.70
C ASP A 151 11.77 13.05 13.61
N ARG A 152 12.67 12.22 13.06
CA ARG A 152 13.52 12.61 11.94
C ARG A 152 12.72 12.73 10.65
N VAL A 153 11.78 11.82 10.41
CA VAL A 153 10.86 11.88 9.26
C VAL A 153 10.09 13.18 9.25
N GLU A 154 9.50 13.59 10.37
CA GLU A 154 8.75 14.84 10.50
C GLU A 154 9.61 16.09 10.19
N LYS A 155 10.87 16.09 10.62
CA LYS A 155 11.80 17.21 10.36
C LYS A 155 12.26 17.29 8.91
N VAL A 156 12.42 16.14 8.24
CA VAL A 156 12.98 16.06 6.89
C VAL A 156 11.88 16.16 5.82
N ALA A 157 10.67 15.68 6.11
CA ALA A 157 9.58 15.64 5.15
C ALA A 157 9.25 17.00 4.50
N PRO A 158 9.20 18.15 5.23
CA PRO A 158 8.90 19.45 4.63
C PRO A 158 9.99 19.99 3.69
N THR A 159 11.16 19.34 3.63
CA THR A 159 12.29 19.78 2.80
C THR A 159 12.37 18.96 1.51
N ASP A 160 13.06 19.46 0.48
CA ASP A 160 13.42 18.68 -0.71
C ASP A 160 14.73 17.88 -0.56
N ALA A 161 15.26 17.76 0.66
CA ALA A 161 16.47 17.01 0.93
C ALA A 161 16.32 15.53 0.53
N ARG A 162 17.38 14.98 -0.05
CA ARG A 162 17.48 13.55 -0.33
C ARG A 162 17.69 12.78 0.95
N VAL A 163 17.06 11.62 1.04
CA VAL A 163 17.14 10.77 2.23
C VAL A 163 17.60 9.39 1.80
N LEU A 164 18.61 8.87 2.48
CA LEU A 164 19.04 7.49 2.36
C LEU A 164 18.53 6.71 3.58
N VAL A 165 17.58 5.81 3.34
CA VAL A 165 16.98 4.96 4.36
C VAL A 165 17.75 3.64 4.40
N THR A 166 18.41 3.35 5.53
CA THR A 166 19.14 2.10 5.72
C THR A 166 18.45 1.19 6.72
N GLY A 167 18.69 -0.10 6.64
CA GLY A 167 18.15 -1.08 7.60
C GLY A 167 17.96 -2.45 6.96
N GLU A 168 17.82 -3.47 7.78
CA GLU A 168 17.66 -4.85 7.34
C GLU A 168 16.41 -5.06 6.47
N ASN A 169 16.38 -6.20 5.75
CA ASN A 169 15.19 -6.59 4.98
C ASN A 169 13.97 -6.76 5.89
N GLY A 170 12.82 -6.25 5.43
CA GLY A 170 11.56 -6.38 6.15
C GLY A 170 11.38 -5.46 7.37
N THR A 171 12.27 -4.49 7.61
CA THR A 171 12.14 -3.51 8.71
C THR A 171 11.08 -2.44 8.49
N GLY A 172 10.65 -2.22 7.22
CA GLY A 172 9.66 -1.22 6.84
C GLY A 172 10.26 0.05 6.21
N LYS A 173 11.41 -0.04 5.54
CA LYS A 173 12.07 1.10 4.84
C LYS A 173 11.12 1.80 3.86
N GLU A 174 10.31 1.06 3.12
CA GLU A 174 9.28 1.59 2.21
C GLU A 174 8.24 2.45 2.97
N LEU A 175 7.74 1.96 4.12
CA LEU A 175 6.76 2.71 4.92
C LEU A 175 7.31 4.05 5.40
N VAL A 176 8.60 4.08 5.73
CA VAL A 176 9.30 5.31 6.10
C VAL A 176 9.40 6.26 4.91
N ALA A 177 9.75 5.78 3.72
CA ALA A 177 9.80 6.60 2.51
C ALA A 177 8.42 7.17 2.15
N ARG A 178 7.36 6.37 2.25
CA ARG A 178 5.98 6.83 2.06
C ARG A 178 5.54 7.85 3.11
N ALA A 179 5.97 7.69 4.38
CA ALA A 179 5.69 8.67 5.43
C ALA A 179 6.38 10.02 5.14
N ILE A 180 7.64 10.01 4.65
CA ILE A 180 8.35 11.22 4.22
C ILE A 180 7.58 11.91 3.08
N HIS A 181 7.14 11.18 2.08
CA HIS A 181 6.36 11.74 0.98
C HIS A 181 5.03 12.34 1.45
N ARG A 182 4.26 11.62 2.26
CA ARG A 182 2.96 12.06 2.78
C ARG A 182 3.03 13.34 3.62
N LEU A 183 4.10 13.53 4.37
CA LEU A 183 4.33 14.71 5.20
C LEU A 183 5.06 15.83 4.44
N SER A 184 5.31 15.68 3.15
CA SER A 184 6.02 16.64 2.31
C SER A 184 5.07 17.60 1.58
N PRO A 185 5.59 18.74 1.05
CA PRO A 185 4.83 19.61 0.15
C PRO A 185 4.37 18.91 -1.14
N ARG A 186 4.89 17.72 -1.46
CA ARG A 186 4.55 16.90 -2.62
C ARG A 186 3.56 15.77 -2.30
N ALA A 187 2.88 15.82 -1.15
CA ALA A 187 1.97 14.76 -0.67
C ALA A 187 0.84 14.42 -1.67
N ASP A 188 0.33 15.43 -2.40
CA ASP A 188 -0.71 15.27 -3.41
C ASP A 188 -0.16 14.91 -4.81
N LYS A 189 1.16 14.79 -4.95
CA LYS A 189 1.83 14.45 -6.19
C LYS A 189 2.12 12.97 -6.28
N THR A 190 2.64 12.52 -7.41
CA THR A 190 2.94 11.12 -7.68
C THR A 190 4.07 10.62 -6.77
N PHE A 191 3.86 9.44 -6.17
CA PHE A 191 4.92 8.65 -5.53
C PHE A 191 5.22 7.45 -6.43
N VAL A 192 6.39 7.45 -7.06
CA VAL A 192 6.83 6.37 -7.95
C VAL A 192 7.86 5.52 -7.23
N GLU A 193 7.59 4.23 -7.11
CA GLU A 193 8.47 3.25 -6.48
C GLU A 193 9.18 2.40 -7.52
N VAL A 194 10.45 2.13 -7.29
CA VAL A 194 11.29 1.25 -8.10
C VAL A 194 12.11 0.36 -7.18
N ASN A 195 11.84 -0.94 -7.22
CA ASN A 195 12.68 -1.93 -6.56
C ASN A 195 13.81 -2.35 -7.51
N CYS A 196 15.03 -1.88 -7.23
CA CYS A 196 16.18 -2.10 -8.10
C CYS A 196 16.64 -3.57 -8.15
N ALA A 197 16.39 -4.34 -7.07
CA ALA A 197 16.73 -5.77 -7.01
C ALA A 197 15.75 -6.64 -7.82
N ALA A 198 14.52 -6.19 -8.04
CA ALA A 198 13.50 -6.95 -8.77
C ALA A 198 13.60 -6.80 -10.30
N ILE A 199 14.39 -5.84 -10.79
CA ILE A 199 14.52 -5.55 -12.21
C ILE A 199 15.86 -6.13 -12.71
N PRO A 200 15.87 -6.94 -13.79
CA PRO A 200 17.11 -7.39 -14.42
C PRO A 200 18.03 -6.22 -14.76
N SER A 201 19.34 -6.40 -14.56
CA SER A 201 20.35 -5.34 -14.73
C SER A 201 20.35 -4.69 -16.12
N GLU A 202 19.99 -5.46 -17.16
CA GLU A 202 19.91 -4.99 -18.55
C GLU A 202 18.69 -4.09 -18.79
N LEU A 203 17.63 -4.23 -17.99
CA LEU A 203 16.37 -3.50 -18.15
C LEU A 203 16.23 -2.29 -17.22
N ILE A 204 17.06 -2.20 -16.17
CA ILE A 204 16.94 -1.15 -15.16
C ILE A 204 17.06 0.27 -15.73
N GLU A 205 17.96 0.46 -16.70
CA GLU A 205 18.10 1.75 -17.37
C GLU A 205 16.85 2.13 -18.18
N SER A 206 16.29 1.15 -18.90
CA SER A 206 15.05 1.34 -19.66
C SER A 206 13.85 1.65 -18.76
N GLU A 207 13.75 0.98 -17.62
CA GLU A 207 12.67 1.25 -16.65
C GLU A 207 12.83 2.63 -16.00
N LEU A 208 14.04 3.00 -15.58
CA LEU A 208 14.28 4.28 -14.91
C LEU A 208 14.16 5.48 -15.86
N PHE A 209 14.76 5.41 -17.03
CA PHE A 209 14.93 6.55 -17.95
C PHE A 209 14.02 6.50 -19.18
N GLY A 210 13.32 5.36 -19.40
CA GLY A 210 12.55 5.14 -20.61
C GLY A 210 13.41 4.78 -21.82
N HIS A 211 12.78 4.44 -22.93
CA HIS A 211 13.46 4.07 -24.15
C HIS A 211 12.74 4.60 -25.41
N MET A 212 13.50 4.72 -26.48
CA MET A 212 12.98 4.99 -27.81
C MET A 212 12.75 3.66 -28.54
N LYS A 213 11.77 3.64 -29.43
CA LYS A 213 11.52 2.50 -30.31
C LYS A 213 12.79 2.08 -31.05
N GLY A 214 13.08 0.78 -31.04
CA GLY A 214 14.25 0.20 -31.71
C GLY A 214 15.59 0.33 -30.96
N SER A 215 15.61 0.82 -29.72
CA SER A 215 16.84 1.00 -28.93
C SER A 215 17.48 -0.32 -28.47
N PHE A 216 16.69 -1.40 -28.35
CA PHE A 216 17.13 -2.75 -28.07
C PHE A 216 16.12 -3.78 -28.61
N THR A 217 16.50 -5.05 -28.61
CA THR A 217 15.62 -6.16 -29.01
C THR A 217 14.41 -6.25 -28.06
N GLY A 218 13.22 -5.87 -28.56
CA GLY A 218 11.99 -5.79 -27.76
C GLY A 218 11.44 -4.37 -27.53
N ALA A 219 12.17 -3.32 -27.94
CA ALA A 219 11.69 -1.94 -27.89
C ALA A 219 10.74 -1.64 -29.07
N HIS A 220 9.49 -2.10 -28.97
CA HIS A 220 8.49 -1.97 -30.04
C HIS A 220 7.87 -0.58 -30.15
N GLU A 221 7.88 0.19 -29.05
CA GLU A 221 7.31 1.55 -28.95
C GLU A 221 8.18 2.45 -28.07
N ASP A 222 7.94 3.75 -28.10
CA ASP A 222 8.54 4.71 -27.17
C ASP A 222 7.88 4.56 -25.80
N ARG A 223 8.68 4.46 -24.74
CA ARG A 223 8.16 4.34 -23.36
C ARG A 223 8.81 5.35 -22.43
N ALA A 224 7.98 6.06 -21.66
CA ALA A 224 8.43 6.97 -20.61
C ALA A 224 9.03 6.18 -19.43
N GLY A 225 10.10 6.70 -18.84
CA GLY A 225 10.76 6.12 -17.67
C GLY A 225 10.16 6.57 -16.34
N LYS A 226 10.58 5.91 -15.26
CA LYS A 226 10.11 6.21 -13.90
C LYS A 226 10.44 7.64 -13.46
N PHE A 227 11.57 8.20 -13.90
CA PHE A 227 11.90 9.60 -13.64
C PHE A 227 10.90 10.57 -14.29
N GLU A 228 10.47 10.30 -15.54
CA GLU A 228 9.44 11.10 -16.20
C GLU A 228 8.08 10.98 -15.50
N LEU A 229 7.71 9.77 -15.06
CA LEU A 229 6.45 9.52 -14.33
C LEU A 229 6.44 10.15 -12.93
N ALA A 230 7.60 10.39 -12.34
CA ALA A 230 7.77 11.01 -11.04
C ALA A 230 7.91 12.53 -11.12
N ASP A 231 7.82 13.14 -12.30
CA ASP A 231 8.00 14.58 -12.47
C ASP A 231 7.00 15.40 -11.63
N GLY A 232 7.52 16.40 -10.91
CA GLY A 232 6.79 17.18 -9.90
C GLY A 232 6.52 16.43 -8.59
N GLY A 233 6.88 15.13 -8.48
CA GLY A 233 6.58 14.24 -7.37
C GLY A 233 7.81 13.70 -6.65
N THR A 234 7.73 12.43 -6.21
CA THR A 234 8.79 11.73 -5.47
C THR A 234 9.09 10.39 -6.14
N LEU A 235 10.37 10.11 -6.36
CA LEU A 235 10.88 8.81 -6.79
C LEU A 235 11.54 8.10 -5.61
N PHE A 236 11.08 6.89 -5.30
CA PHE A 236 11.67 6.04 -4.29
C PHE A 236 12.42 4.89 -4.96
N LEU A 237 13.73 4.83 -4.73
CA LEU A 237 14.63 3.80 -5.22
C LEU A 237 14.90 2.81 -4.08
N ASP A 238 14.20 1.70 -4.07
CA ASP A 238 14.41 0.63 -3.09
C ASP A 238 15.53 -0.30 -3.55
N GLU A 239 16.32 -0.79 -2.60
CA GLU A 239 17.51 -1.63 -2.78
C GLU A 239 18.49 -1.03 -3.81
N ILE A 240 18.82 0.27 -3.64
CA ILE A 240 19.72 1.03 -4.54
C ILE A 240 21.10 0.38 -4.68
N GLY A 241 21.55 -0.37 -3.66
CA GLY A 241 22.81 -1.11 -3.67
C GLY A 241 22.87 -2.28 -4.65
N ASP A 242 21.76 -2.66 -5.28
CA ASP A 242 21.68 -3.71 -6.30
C ASP A 242 21.73 -3.16 -7.74
N MET A 243 21.79 -1.83 -7.88
CA MET A 243 21.82 -1.17 -9.19
C MET A 243 23.17 -1.35 -9.89
N SER A 244 23.16 -1.57 -11.22
CA SER A 244 24.38 -1.65 -12.03
C SER A 244 25.14 -0.32 -12.05
N LEU A 245 26.47 -0.36 -12.18
CA LEU A 245 27.32 0.84 -12.22
C LEU A 245 26.94 1.83 -13.35
N GLN A 246 26.43 1.31 -14.48
CA GLN A 246 25.96 2.14 -15.59
C GLN A 246 24.70 2.90 -15.19
N ALA A 247 23.72 2.23 -14.59
CA ALA A 247 22.52 2.87 -14.11
C ALA A 247 22.82 3.88 -12.99
N GLN A 248 23.74 3.55 -12.07
CA GLN A 248 24.22 4.48 -11.03
C GLN A 248 24.78 5.78 -11.61
N ALA A 249 25.57 5.71 -12.72
CA ALA A 249 26.10 6.89 -13.37
C ALA A 249 25.00 7.80 -13.96
N LYS A 250 23.96 7.21 -14.56
CA LYS A 250 22.82 7.96 -15.11
C LYS A 250 21.95 8.54 -14.00
N VAL A 251 21.72 7.81 -12.91
CA VAL A 251 21.02 8.33 -11.71
C VAL A 251 21.77 9.51 -11.14
N LEU A 252 23.09 9.43 -11.00
CA LEU A 252 23.92 10.54 -10.52
C LEU A 252 23.71 11.79 -11.38
N ARG A 253 23.74 11.65 -12.70
CA ARG A 253 23.51 12.75 -13.64
C ARG A 253 22.11 13.37 -13.45
N ALA A 254 21.08 12.54 -13.36
CA ALA A 254 19.71 13.00 -13.10
C ALA A 254 19.60 13.76 -11.77
N LEU A 255 20.31 13.33 -10.71
CA LEU A 255 20.36 13.99 -9.41
C LEU A 255 21.15 15.31 -9.41
N GLN A 256 22.13 15.47 -10.30
CA GLN A 256 22.98 16.64 -10.39
C GLN A 256 22.39 17.74 -11.26
N GLU A 257 21.90 17.36 -12.45
CA GLU A 257 21.50 18.26 -13.53
C GLU A 257 19.97 18.44 -13.59
N GLY A 258 19.16 17.54 -12.99
CA GLY A 258 17.71 17.50 -13.19
C GLY A 258 17.31 17.13 -14.62
N ILE A 259 18.22 16.46 -15.35
CA ILE A 259 18.04 16.13 -16.76
C ILE A 259 18.26 14.61 -16.96
N ILE A 260 17.38 14.03 -17.73
CA ILE A 260 17.48 12.63 -18.17
C ILE A 260 17.46 12.53 -19.70
N THR A 261 17.89 11.37 -20.22
CA THR A 261 17.74 11.02 -21.63
C THR A 261 17.25 9.58 -21.73
N ARG A 262 16.28 9.33 -22.62
CA ARG A 262 15.80 7.96 -22.89
C ARG A 262 16.89 7.11 -23.53
N VAL A 263 16.87 5.82 -23.27
CA VAL A 263 17.79 4.87 -23.90
C VAL A 263 17.56 4.89 -25.40
N GLY A 264 18.63 5.04 -26.18
CA GLY A 264 18.58 5.23 -27.65
C GLY A 264 18.12 6.63 -28.11
N GLY A 265 17.79 7.54 -27.21
CA GLY A 265 17.43 8.93 -27.50
C GLY A 265 18.59 9.90 -27.28
N ALA A 266 18.55 11.06 -27.94
CA ALA A 266 19.50 12.16 -27.75
C ALA A 266 18.87 13.40 -27.11
N LYS A 267 17.52 13.46 -27.04
CA LYS A 267 16.80 14.63 -26.52
C LYS A 267 16.85 14.66 -25.00
N PRO A 268 17.40 15.73 -24.38
CA PRO A 268 17.35 15.91 -22.92
C PRO A 268 15.91 16.22 -22.48
N ILE A 269 15.52 15.66 -21.34
CA ILE A 269 14.21 15.87 -20.69
C ILE A 269 14.52 16.40 -19.29
N THR A 270 14.03 17.58 -18.97
CA THR A 270 14.15 18.18 -17.63
C THR A 270 13.07 17.58 -16.73
N VAL A 271 13.45 17.19 -15.51
CA VAL A 271 12.57 16.62 -14.49
C VAL A 271 12.84 17.25 -13.13
N ASP A 272 11.77 17.55 -12.39
CA ASP A 272 11.81 17.99 -11.00
C ASP A 272 11.33 16.88 -10.08
N VAL A 273 12.25 16.05 -9.59
CA VAL A 273 11.92 14.86 -8.81
C VAL A 273 12.65 14.88 -7.47
N ARG A 274 11.89 14.77 -6.36
CA ARG A 274 12.46 14.45 -5.06
C ARG A 274 12.85 12.99 -5.02
N VAL A 275 14.13 12.68 -4.75
CA VAL A 275 14.60 11.29 -4.69
C VAL A 275 14.82 10.84 -3.26
N LEU A 276 14.18 9.71 -2.91
CA LEU A 276 14.42 8.93 -1.69
C LEU A 276 15.06 7.60 -2.11
N ALA A 277 16.05 7.13 -1.37
CA ALA A 277 16.70 5.84 -1.65
C ALA A 277 16.68 4.96 -0.40
N ALA A 278 16.61 3.65 -0.60
CA ALA A 278 16.71 2.68 0.49
C ALA A 278 17.67 1.54 0.13
N THR A 279 18.30 0.94 1.14
CA THR A 279 19.13 -0.24 0.97
C THR A 279 19.28 -1.01 2.29
N ASN A 280 19.49 -2.32 2.18
CA ASN A 280 19.90 -3.19 3.27
C ASN A 280 21.42 -3.41 3.31
N LYS A 281 22.15 -2.98 2.26
CA LYS A 281 23.60 -3.18 2.13
C LYS A 281 24.39 -2.08 2.84
N ASP A 282 25.58 -2.43 3.29
CA ASP A 282 26.59 -1.45 3.67
C ASP A 282 27.22 -0.85 2.40
N LEU A 283 26.78 0.38 2.05
CA LEU A 283 27.26 1.02 0.82
C LEU A 283 28.75 1.39 0.89
N GLU A 284 29.33 1.58 2.07
CA GLU A 284 30.76 1.85 2.20
C GLU A 284 31.58 0.61 1.87
N GLU A 285 31.10 -0.58 2.24
CA GLU A 285 31.68 -1.86 1.82
C GLU A 285 31.50 -2.09 0.32
N GLU A 286 30.32 -1.77 -0.24
CA GLU A 286 30.05 -1.88 -1.68
C GLU A 286 30.95 -0.92 -2.50
N ILE A 287 31.28 0.27 -1.99
CA ILE A 287 32.23 1.21 -2.59
C ILE A 287 33.64 0.61 -2.61
N LYS A 288 34.11 0.09 -1.47
CA LYS A 288 35.43 -0.58 -1.39
C LYS A 288 35.53 -1.77 -2.35
N GLY A 289 34.42 -2.48 -2.52
CA GLY A 289 34.29 -3.61 -3.46
C GLY A 289 34.12 -3.21 -4.93
N GLY A 290 34.08 -1.92 -5.26
CA GLY A 290 33.89 -1.42 -6.63
C GLY A 290 32.50 -1.70 -7.21
N ARG A 291 31.48 -2.03 -6.41
CA ARG A 291 30.10 -2.32 -6.83
C ARG A 291 29.17 -1.13 -6.68
N PHE A 292 29.58 -0.10 -5.92
CA PHE A 292 28.83 1.15 -5.78
C PHE A 292 29.74 2.35 -6.00
N ARG A 293 29.22 3.40 -6.62
CA ARG A 293 29.98 4.62 -6.91
C ARG A 293 29.99 5.54 -5.69
N GLU A 294 31.16 6.00 -5.30
CA GLU A 294 31.36 6.93 -4.18
C GLU A 294 30.67 8.30 -4.40
N ASP A 295 30.70 8.82 -5.64
CA ASP A 295 30.08 10.10 -6.00
C ASP A 295 28.55 10.04 -5.88
N LEU A 296 27.93 8.91 -6.24
CA LEU A 296 26.50 8.71 -6.05
C LEU A 296 26.13 8.58 -4.55
N TYR A 297 26.97 7.88 -3.76
CA TYR A 297 26.76 7.75 -2.32
C TYR A 297 26.65 9.12 -1.64
N TYR A 298 27.63 10.00 -1.82
CA TYR A 298 27.58 11.33 -1.24
C TYR A 298 26.42 12.19 -1.76
N ARG A 299 25.95 11.93 -2.96
CA ARG A 299 24.81 12.65 -3.51
C ARG A 299 23.46 12.18 -2.95
N LEU A 300 23.34 10.90 -2.60
CA LEU A 300 22.14 10.31 -1.98
C LEU A 300 22.11 10.48 -0.46
N ASN A 301 23.26 10.31 0.19
CA ASN A 301 23.40 10.33 1.66
C ASN A 301 23.50 11.75 2.23
N VAL A 302 22.49 12.59 1.93
CA VAL A 302 22.40 13.94 2.51
C VAL A 302 21.83 13.84 3.93
N ILE A 303 20.76 13.08 4.09
CA ILE A 303 20.14 12.78 5.38
C ILE A 303 20.09 11.27 5.56
N PRO A 304 20.98 10.67 6.37
CA PRO A 304 20.89 9.25 6.71
C PRO A 304 19.76 8.99 7.71
N LEU A 305 18.97 7.97 7.43
CA LEU A 305 17.90 7.53 8.29
C LEU A 305 17.94 6.01 8.44
N HIS A 306 18.29 5.54 9.65
CA HIS A 306 18.39 4.12 9.93
C HIS A 306 17.12 3.59 10.58
N VAL A 307 16.54 2.54 10.00
CA VAL A 307 15.36 1.85 10.52
C VAL A 307 15.82 0.65 11.37
N PRO A 308 15.56 0.65 12.68
CA PRO A 308 16.05 -0.38 13.57
C PRO A 308 15.40 -1.75 13.25
N PRO A 309 16.15 -2.85 13.39
CA PRO A 309 15.60 -4.19 13.27
C PRO A 309 14.60 -4.49 14.41
N LEU A 310 13.73 -5.46 14.20
CA LEU A 310 12.63 -5.75 15.13
C LEU A 310 13.13 -6.22 16.52
N ARG A 311 14.27 -6.89 16.60
CA ARG A 311 14.93 -7.29 17.85
C ARG A 311 15.36 -6.11 18.75
N GLU A 312 15.54 -4.91 18.19
CA GLU A 312 15.86 -3.67 18.93
C GLU A 312 14.59 -2.88 19.34
N ARG A 313 13.40 -3.33 18.89
CA ARG A 313 12.10 -2.75 19.22
C ARG A 313 11.08 -3.82 19.58
N ARG A 314 11.47 -4.76 20.42
CA ARG A 314 10.65 -5.94 20.84
C ARG A 314 9.32 -5.55 21.46
N GLU A 315 9.24 -4.39 22.09
CA GLU A 315 8.00 -3.83 22.65
C GLU A 315 6.92 -3.53 21.60
N ASP A 316 7.30 -3.36 20.35
CA ASP A 316 6.37 -3.14 19.23
C ASP A 316 5.71 -4.44 18.75
N ILE A 317 6.29 -5.61 19.06
CA ILE A 317 5.84 -6.90 18.53
C ILE A 317 4.38 -7.17 18.89
N THR A 318 3.99 -6.96 20.14
CA THR A 318 2.59 -7.18 20.58
C THR A 318 1.59 -6.31 19.79
N MET A 319 1.94 -5.05 19.55
CA MET A 319 1.11 -4.13 18.79
C MET A 319 1.04 -4.53 17.32
N LEU A 320 2.17 -4.93 16.73
CA LEU A 320 2.25 -5.44 15.36
C LEU A 320 1.42 -6.72 15.18
N VAL A 321 1.51 -7.67 16.09
CA VAL A 321 0.72 -8.91 16.05
C VAL A 321 -0.78 -8.59 16.06
N ARG A 322 -1.25 -7.76 16.97
CA ARG A 322 -2.66 -7.35 17.03
C ARG A 322 -3.11 -6.67 15.73
N HIS A 323 -2.32 -5.76 15.22
CA HIS A 323 -2.59 -5.08 13.95
C HIS A 323 -2.69 -6.08 12.78
N PHE A 324 -1.79 -7.05 12.68
CA PHE A 324 -1.82 -8.06 11.61
C PHE A 324 -3.00 -9.02 11.75
N VAL A 325 -3.37 -9.41 12.97
CA VAL A 325 -4.58 -10.21 13.22
C VAL A 325 -5.83 -9.49 12.71
N GLU A 326 -5.99 -8.22 13.06
CA GLU A 326 -7.14 -7.41 12.63
C GLU A 326 -7.16 -7.20 11.10
N THR A 327 -6.00 -6.88 10.53
CA THR A 327 -5.85 -6.63 9.09
C THR A 327 -6.15 -7.89 8.29
N TYR A 328 -5.53 -9.02 8.66
CA TYR A 328 -5.74 -10.29 7.99
C TYR A 328 -7.19 -10.79 8.12
N ALA A 329 -7.78 -10.69 9.32
CA ALA A 329 -9.16 -11.08 9.54
C ALA A 329 -10.14 -10.29 8.64
N ARG A 330 -9.89 -8.99 8.46
CA ARG A 330 -10.68 -8.11 7.59
C ARG A 330 -10.49 -8.48 6.10
N GLU A 331 -9.25 -8.66 5.65
CA GLU A 331 -8.93 -8.98 4.24
C GLU A 331 -9.45 -10.37 3.84
N ALA A 332 -9.35 -11.35 4.73
CA ALA A 332 -9.80 -12.72 4.48
C ALA A 332 -11.28 -12.98 4.85
N HIS A 333 -12.00 -11.98 5.35
CA HIS A 333 -13.37 -12.11 5.88
C HIS A 333 -13.50 -13.21 6.95
N LEU A 334 -12.47 -13.39 7.77
CA LEU A 334 -12.40 -14.36 8.85
C LEU A 334 -12.70 -13.71 10.21
N ARG A 335 -13.06 -14.54 11.19
CA ARG A 335 -13.09 -14.06 12.58
C ARG A 335 -11.66 -13.91 13.10
N PRO A 336 -11.31 -12.76 13.75
CA PRO A 336 -9.99 -12.60 14.33
C PRO A 336 -9.76 -13.67 15.41
N ARG A 337 -8.58 -14.30 15.37
CA ARG A 337 -8.12 -15.23 16.41
C ARG A 337 -7.12 -14.53 17.31
N PRO A 338 -7.48 -14.15 18.54
CA PRO A 338 -6.56 -13.47 19.44
C PRO A 338 -5.44 -14.42 19.87
N PHE A 339 -4.28 -13.85 20.15
CA PHE A 339 -3.13 -14.55 20.71
C PHE A 339 -3.20 -14.48 22.25
N THR A 340 -2.84 -15.56 22.94
CA THR A 340 -2.71 -15.53 24.39
C THR A 340 -1.51 -14.68 24.80
N ASP A 341 -1.48 -14.20 26.05
CA ASP A 341 -0.38 -13.35 26.53
C ASP A 341 0.95 -14.14 26.53
N GLU A 342 0.92 -15.43 26.83
CA GLU A 342 2.08 -16.33 26.78
C GLU A 342 2.60 -16.47 25.32
N ALA A 343 1.70 -16.56 24.34
CA ALA A 343 2.07 -16.59 22.92
C ALA A 343 2.76 -15.27 22.51
N LEU A 344 2.21 -14.12 22.92
CA LEU A 344 2.79 -12.81 22.67
C LEU A 344 4.17 -12.65 23.31
N GLU A 345 4.33 -13.06 24.58
CA GLU A 345 5.63 -13.05 25.26
C GLU A 345 6.66 -13.94 24.55
N ARG A 346 6.23 -15.11 24.06
CA ARG A 346 7.12 -15.99 23.30
C ARG A 346 7.59 -15.33 22.04
N MET A 347 6.69 -14.69 21.26
CA MET A 347 7.03 -13.96 20.06
C MET A 347 7.96 -12.77 20.32
N GLN A 348 7.80 -12.06 21.43
CA GLN A 348 8.70 -10.97 21.82
C GLN A 348 10.14 -11.40 22.09
N ARG A 349 10.36 -12.64 22.53
CA ARG A 349 11.69 -13.19 22.83
C ARG A 349 12.44 -13.65 21.57
N MET A 350 11.77 -13.75 20.44
CA MET A 350 12.37 -14.19 19.18
C MET A 350 13.11 -13.03 18.48
N ASP A 351 14.11 -13.37 17.67
CA ASP A 351 14.99 -12.38 17.04
C ASP A 351 14.48 -11.83 15.69
N TRP A 352 13.59 -12.56 15.04
CA TRP A 352 12.95 -12.15 13.78
C TRP A 352 13.95 -11.67 12.69
N PRO A 353 14.82 -12.55 12.16
CA PRO A 353 15.79 -12.13 11.15
C PRO A 353 15.17 -11.53 9.87
N GLY A 354 13.94 -11.92 9.51
CA GLY A 354 13.15 -11.31 8.46
C GLY A 354 12.28 -10.12 8.93
N ASN A 355 12.48 -9.67 10.18
CA ASN A 355 11.87 -8.49 10.77
C ASN A 355 10.31 -8.50 10.69
N VAL A 356 9.71 -7.37 10.38
CA VAL A 356 8.24 -7.20 10.33
C VAL A 356 7.61 -8.05 9.23
N ARG A 357 8.32 -8.28 8.11
CA ARG A 357 7.84 -9.14 7.02
C ARG A 357 7.70 -10.59 7.48
N GLU A 358 8.68 -11.11 8.21
CA GLU A 358 8.63 -12.46 8.78
C GLU A 358 7.54 -12.57 9.86
N LEU A 359 7.45 -11.57 10.74
CA LEU A 359 6.40 -11.50 11.76
C LEU A 359 5.00 -11.56 11.13
N ARG A 360 4.73 -10.74 10.11
CA ARG A 360 3.45 -10.73 9.40
C ARG A 360 3.10 -12.10 8.82
N ASN A 361 4.03 -12.70 8.06
CA ASN A 361 3.82 -14.01 7.45
C ASN A 361 3.60 -15.12 8.51
N THR A 362 4.24 -14.98 9.67
CA THR A 362 4.10 -15.90 10.79
C THR A 362 2.73 -15.76 11.46
N VAL A 363 2.27 -14.54 11.69
CA VAL A 363 0.91 -14.27 12.23
C VAL A 363 -0.15 -14.83 11.28
N GLU A 364 -0.04 -14.58 9.97
CA GLU A 364 -0.95 -15.12 8.97
C GLU A 364 -0.98 -16.65 9.01
N ARG A 365 0.18 -17.31 9.05
CA ARG A 365 0.30 -18.77 9.16
C ARG A 365 -0.35 -19.31 10.44
N LEU A 366 -0.11 -18.66 11.57
CA LEU A 366 -0.69 -19.04 12.85
C LEU A 366 -2.22 -18.90 12.84
N MET A 367 -2.76 -17.84 12.25
CA MET A 367 -4.20 -17.66 12.12
C MET A 367 -4.87 -18.73 11.26
N ILE A 368 -4.16 -19.26 10.26
CA ILE A 368 -4.68 -20.33 9.38
C ILE A 368 -4.58 -21.68 10.08
N LEU A 369 -3.42 -22.02 10.69
CA LEU A 369 -3.07 -23.37 11.09
C LEU A 369 -3.35 -23.68 12.58
N ALA A 370 -3.53 -22.69 13.45
CA ALA A 370 -3.88 -22.93 14.84
C ALA A 370 -5.22 -23.65 14.95
N SER A 371 -5.27 -24.67 15.82
CA SER A 371 -6.44 -25.54 15.96
C SER A 371 -7.55 -24.96 16.84
N GLY A 372 -7.25 -23.96 17.67
CA GLY A 372 -8.14 -23.36 18.66
C GLY A 372 -8.85 -22.08 18.19
N ALA A 373 -9.73 -21.56 19.04
CA ALA A 373 -10.32 -20.22 18.88
C ALA A 373 -9.31 -19.09 19.14
N THR A 374 -8.24 -19.39 19.89
CA THR A 374 -7.11 -18.52 20.22
C THR A 374 -5.80 -19.18 19.81
N VAL A 375 -4.79 -18.39 19.50
CA VAL A 375 -3.43 -18.87 19.22
C VAL A 375 -2.66 -18.97 20.54
N SER A 376 -2.21 -20.17 20.89
CA SER A 376 -1.48 -20.48 22.14
C SER A 376 0.04 -20.38 21.96
N ALA A 377 0.78 -20.42 23.08
CA ALA A 377 2.24 -20.52 23.06
C ALA A 377 2.73 -21.80 22.39
N ASP A 378 2.00 -22.91 22.55
CA ASP A 378 2.31 -24.20 21.92
C ASP A 378 2.17 -24.14 20.39
N ASP A 379 1.14 -23.43 19.88
CA ASP A 379 1.00 -23.18 18.43
C ASP A 379 2.20 -22.39 17.88
N VAL A 380 2.65 -21.38 18.63
CA VAL A 380 3.84 -20.61 18.26
C VAL A 380 5.09 -21.49 18.26
N GLU A 381 5.28 -22.35 19.31
CA GLU A 381 6.43 -23.24 19.39
C GLU A 381 6.42 -24.29 18.27
N LEU A 382 5.27 -24.88 17.97
CA LEU A 382 5.12 -25.90 16.93
C LEU A 382 5.38 -25.33 15.52
N LEU A 383 4.81 -24.16 15.22
CA LEU A 383 4.80 -23.60 13.86
C LEU A 383 5.97 -22.64 13.56
N VAL A 384 6.61 -22.10 14.61
CA VAL A 384 7.71 -21.13 14.48
C VAL A 384 8.98 -21.67 15.14
N GLY A 385 8.88 -22.24 16.33
CA GLY A 385 10.00 -22.76 17.13
C GLY A 385 10.68 -23.99 16.53
N GLY A 386 9.97 -24.76 15.73
CA GLY A 386 10.55 -25.88 14.97
C GLY A 386 11.68 -25.49 14.00
N ARG A 387 11.85 -24.19 13.73
CA ARG A 387 12.97 -23.64 12.94
C ARG A 387 14.25 -23.40 13.76
N MET A 388 14.17 -23.32 15.10
CA MET A 388 15.32 -22.98 15.97
C MET A 388 15.97 -24.17 16.69
N LYS A 389 15.31 -25.34 16.76
CA LYS A 389 15.90 -26.53 17.38
C LYS A 389 15.72 -27.74 16.47
N GLY A 390 16.70 -28.01 15.68
CA GLY A 390 16.75 -29.27 14.98
C GLY A 390 17.24 -29.08 13.55
N GLY A 391 18.51 -29.37 13.34
CA GLY A 391 18.95 -29.88 12.06
C GLY A 391 18.10 -31.10 11.73
N GLY A 392 17.22 -30.99 10.77
CA GLY A 392 16.45 -32.12 10.30
C GLY A 392 15.20 -31.69 9.55
N LEU A 393 15.22 -31.79 8.28
CA LEU A 393 14.15 -31.86 7.29
C LEU A 393 13.93 -30.66 6.37
N SER A 394 14.13 -29.40 6.79
CA SER A 394 13.74 -28.27 5.92
C SER A 394 14.87 -27.69 5.05
N GLY A 395 16.12 -27.76 5.47
CA GLY A 395 17.27 -27.24 4.71
C GLY A 395 17.64 -28.12 3.51
N ASP A 396 17.75 -29.44 3.76
CA ASP A 396 18.13 -30.40 2.71
C ASP A 396 17.01 -30.65 1.67
N LEU A 397 15.74 -30.51 2.06
CA LEU A 397 14.62 -30.75 1.16
C LEU A 397 14.39 -29.59 0.16
N LEU A 398 14.69 -28.36 0.53
CA LEU A 398 14.54 -27.18 -0.34
C LEU A 398 15.78 -26.90 -1.20
N GLY A 399 16.91 -27.57 -0.92
CA GLY A 399 18.12 -27.55 -1.72
C GLY A 399 18.13 -28.51 -2.91
N CYS A 400 17.11 -29.35 -3.07
CA CYS A 400 17.00 -30.30 -4.19
C CYS A 400 16.68 -29.58 -5.49
N ASN A 401 17.42 -29.89 -6.56
CA ASN A 401 17.23 -29.28 -7.87
C ASN A 401 16.16 -30.01 -8.71
N THR A 402 15.79 -31.24 -8.35
CA THR A 402 14.80 -32.03 -9.06
C THR A 402 13.73 -32.61 -8.12
N PHE A 403 12.54 -32.84 -8.65
CA PHE A 403 11.45 -33.49 -7.89
C PHE A 403 11.81 -34.91 -7.43
N ALA A 404 12.66 -35.60 -8.18
CA ALA A 404 13.14 -36.93 -7.81
C ALA A 404 14.04 -36.88 -6.56
N GLU A 405 14.99 -35.94 -6.52
CA GLU A 405 15.83 -35.69 -5.35
C GLU A 405 15.03 -35.26 -4.12
N PHE A 406 14.05 -34.37 -4.30
CA PHE A 406 13.15 -33.96 -3.24
C PHE A 406 12.38 -35.14 -2.65
N LYS A 407 11.79 -36.01 -3.51
CA LYS A 407 11.06 -37.20 -3.08
C LYS A 407 11.94 -38.17 -2.30
N GLU A 408 13.18 -38.38 -2.76
CA GLU A 408 14.13 -39.29 -2.11
C GLU A 408 14.58 -38.75 -0.75
N ALA A 409 14.91 -37.46 -0.67
CA ALA A 409 15.26 -36.77 0.58
C ALA A 409 14.11 -36.76 1.60
N ALA A 410 12.88 -36.49 1.14
CA ALA A 410 11.67 -36.50 1.99
C ALA A 410 11.37 -37.91 2.53
N GLU A 411 11.48 -38.92 1.69
CA GLU A 411 11.26 -40.32 2.08
C GLU A 411 12.30 -40.79 3.10
N ARG A 412 13.60 -40.47 2.87
CA ARG A 412 14.71 -40.74 3.80
C ARG A 412 14.43 -40.14 5.17
N ALA A 413 14.10 -38.87 5.20
CA ALA A 413 13.87 -38.13 6.42
C ALA A 413 12.66 -38.65 7.20
N PHE A 414 11.57 -38.99 6.53
CA PHE A 414 10.37 -39.55 7.12
C PHE A 414 10.64 -40.93 7.75
N ILE A 415 11.35 -41.82 7.05
CA ILE A 415 11.70 -43.16 7.54
C ILE A 415 12.63 -43.05 8.74
N LEU A 416 13.64 -42.19 8.70
CA LEU A 416 14.59 -41.97 9.81
C LEU A 416 13.85 -41.47 11.06
N GLN A 417 12.92 -40.53 10.91
CA GLN A 417 12.12 -40.03 12.01
C GLN A 417 11.27 -41.15 12.65
N LYS A 418 10.60 -41.95 11.83
CA LYS A 418 9.77 -43.06 12.33
C LYS A 418 10.56 -44.16 12.96
N LEU A 419 11.81 -44.44 12.53
CA LEU A 419 12.72 -45.35 13.20
C LEU A 419 13.16 -44.81 14.57
N ARG A 420 13.44 -43.50 14.68
CA ARG A 420 13.79 -42.85 15.96
C ARG A 420 12.62 -42.88 16.96
N GLU A 421 11.41 -42.58 16.51
CA GLU A 421 10.18 -42.60 17.31
C GLU A 421 9.86 -44.00 17.90
N ASN A 422 10.31 -45.05 17.22
CA ASN A 422 10.11 -46.45 17.63
C ASN A 422 11.39 -47.15 18.07
N ASP A 423 12.37 -46.42 18.65
CA ASP A 423 13.63 -46.96 19.19
C ASP A 423 14.36 -47.90 18.22
N TRP A 424 14.28 -47.65 16.91
CA TRP A 424 14.84 -48.50 15.85
C TRP A 424 14.23 -49.92 15.78
N ASN A 425 13.04 -50.11 16.30
CA ASN A 425 12.30 -51.35 16.11
C ASN A 425 11.71 -51.42 14.70
N VAL A 426 12.47 -52.02 13.78
CA VAL A 426 12.11 -52.12 12.36
C VAL A 426 10.75 -52.82 12.17
N SER A 427 10.41 -53.78 13.04
CA SER A 427 9.15 -54.56 12.93
C SER A 427 7.94 -53.69 13.22
N GLU A 428 8.01 -52.91 14.30
CA GLU A 428 6.93 -51.99 14.71
C GLU A 428 6.83 -50.80 13.74
N THR A 429 7.97 -50.25 13.31
CA THR A 429 8.01 -49.19 12.33
C THR A 429 7.40 -49.62 11.00
N ALA A 430 7.69 -50.82 10.52
CA ALA A 430 7.09 -51.33 9.28
C ALA A 430 5.56 -51.49 9.37
N ARG A 431 5.07 -51.93 10.57
CA ARG A 431 3.64 -52.04 10.84
C ARG A 431 2.96 -50.66 10.85
N LEU A 432 3.56 -49.68 11.48
CA LEU A 432 3.05 -48.28 11.56
C LEU A 432 3.05 -47.60 10.20
N LEU A 433 4.01 -47.91 9.35
CA LEU A 433 4.10 -47.36 7.99
C LEU A 433 3.29 -48.12 6.94
N ASP A 434 2.53 -49.14 7.37
CA ASP A 434 1.74 -50.05 6.50
C ASP A 434 2.56 -50.58 5.30
N MET A 435 3.81 -50.98 5.58
CA MET A 435 4.70 -51.54 4.53
C MET A 435 5.34 -52.86 4.94
N PRO A 436 5.65 -53.74 3.96
CA PRO A 436 6.34 -54.99 4.23
C PRO A 436 7.72 -54.73 4.86
N ARG A 437 8.08 -55.52 5.89
CA ARG A 437 9.38 -55.46 6.55
C ARG A 437 10.58 -55.46 5.60
N SER A 438 10.49 -56.32 4.56
CA SER A 438 11.53 -56.43 3.56
C SER A 438 11.75 -55.15 2.76
N ASN A 439 10.66 -54.36 2.56
CA ASN A 439 10.75 -53.05 1.88
C ASN A 439 11.37 -52.00 2.77
N LEU A 440 11.07 -52.03 4.08
CA LEU A 440 11.69 -51.07 5.03
C LEU A 440 13.19 -51.36 5.18
N TYR A 441 13.61 -52.64 5.24
CA TYR A 441 15.03 -53.01 5.27
C TYR A 441 15.76 -52.51 4.02
N LYS A 442 15.20 -52.71 2.81
CA LYS A 442 15.79 -52.20 1.57
C LYS A 442 15.95 -50.69 1.55
N LYS A 443 15.00 -49.96 2.18
CA LYS A 443 15.06 -48.50 2.26
C LYS A 443 16.09 -48.02 3.31
N ILE A 444 16.20 -48.74 4.43
CA ILE A 444 17.24 -48.47 5.45
C ILE A 444 18.62 -48.62 4.82
N GLU A 445 18.86 -49.70 4.08
CA GLU A 445 20.10 -49.98 3.38
C GLU A 445 20.36 -48.96 2.28
N ARG A 446 19.37 -48.69 1.42
CA ARG A 446 19.48 -47.73 0.30
C ARG A 446 19.81 -46.30 0.79
N TYR A 447 19.27 -45.88 1.93
CA TYR A 447 19.46 -44.53 2.45
C TYR A 447 20.54 -44.47 3.51
N GLU A 448 21.29 -45.57 3.72
CA GLU A 448 22.40 -45.67 4.69
C GLU A 448 22.00 -45.17 6.09
N LEU A 449 20.80 -45.53 6.56
CA LEU A 449 20.30 -45.08 7.85
C LEU A 449 20.94 -45.88 8.98
N VAL A 450 21.68 -45.20 9.86
CA VAL A 450 22.40 -45.80 11.00
C VAL A 450 21.85 -45.27 12.31
N ARG A 451 21.78 -46.09 13.33
CA ARG A 451 21.47 -45.66 14.69
C ARG A 451 22.65 -44.87 15.23
N GLU A 452 22.47 -43.57 15.40
CA GLU A 452 23.42 -42.73 16.15
C GLU A 452 23.34 -43.14 17.62
N GLY A 453 24.48 -43.53 18.20
CA GLY A 453 24.59 -44.06 19.53
C GLY A 453 24.32 -43.06 20.67
#